data_1e8fe7079dc383284e1539a7e76c7e5e
#
_entry.id   1e8fe7079dc383284e1539a7e76c7e5e
#
_cell.length_a   1.000
_cell.length_b   1.000
_cell.length_c   1.000
_cell.angle_alpha   90.00
_cell.angle_beta   90.00
_cell.angle_gamma   90.00
#
_symmetry.space_group_name_H-M   'P 1'
#
loop_
_entity.id
_entity.type
_entity.pdbx_description
1 polymer ?
#
loop_
_entity_poly.entity_id
_entity_poly.type
_entity_poly.pdbx_seq_one_letter_code
_entity_poly.pdbx_strand_id
1 'polypeptide(L)'
;MNARARGFTLVETLVVIGIIALLTGLIMPAFKMVKSESYNTNCLSNLRQNFTVWQSYQTVNKGVLPMCEFLPVVTPQGIEGGLPNLLSKFQPADSRTWLCPADDDTESTETGTSYTYLPGLIRFSPQIQMEVLQVLLNLPSTASERQRETARLQTESKLVIRLFENDSKGLFPILMDSADRHPGTRVPRNGVYLDGSAKATKVEYETSVD
;
A
#
# COMPACT_ATOMS: atom_id res chain seq x y z
N MET A 1 -70.30 11.18 -1.63
CA MET A 1 -69.58 11.55 -0.40
C MET A 1 -68.23 12.16 -0.85
N ASN A 2 -68.10 13.50 -0.87
CA ASN A 2 -66.84 14.15 -1.24
C ASN A 2 -65.93 14.26 -0.01
N ALA A 3 -64.89 13.41 0.05
CA ALA A 3 -63.84 13.53 1.02
C ALA A 3 -63.09 14.89 0.75
N ARG A 4 -63.23 15.84 1.68
CA ARG A 4 -62.42 17.09 1.66
C ARG A 4 -60.97 16.72 1.85
N ALA A 5 -60.13 16.89 0.84
CA ALA A 5 -58.69 16.82 0.98
C ALA A 5 -58.22 17.91 1.95
N ARG A 6 -57.64 17.52 3.08
CA ARG A 6 -57.04 18.47 4.03
C ARG A 6 -55.72 18.96 3.38
N GLY A 7 -55.64 20.26 3.08
CA GLY A 7 -54.40 20.89 2.64
C GLY A 7 -53.41 21.00 3.79
N PHE A 8 -52.12 20.86 3.47
CA PHE A 8 -50.99 21.07 4.41
C PHE A 8 -50.91 22.52 4.83
N THR A 9 -50.73 22.80 6.08
CA THR A 9 -50.56 24.16 6.60
C THR A 9 -49.08 24.60 6.45
N LEU A 10 -48.84 25.90 6.30
CA LEU A 10 -47.49 26.46 6.19
C LEU A 10 -46.66 26.15 7.45
N VAL A 11 -47.30 26.11 8.62
CA VAL A 11 -46.65 25.78 9.89
C VAL A 11 -46.21 24.32 9.95
N GLU A 12 -47.01 23.39 9.45
CA GLU A 12 -46.64 21.94 9.40
C GLU A 12 -45.40 21.72 8.52
N THR A 13 -45.32 22.36 7.36
CA THR A 13 -44.14 22.29 6.49
C THR A 13 -42.91 22.94 7.13
N LEU A 14 -43.07 24.06 7.82
CA LEU A 14 -41.98 24.77 8.46
C LEU A 14 -41.38 23.95 9.61
N VAL A 15 -42.21 23.29 10.41
CA VAL A 15 -41.75 22.39 11.49
C VAL A 15 -41.00 21.19 10.93
N VAL A 16 -41.50 20.57 9.86
CA VAL A 16 -40.85 19.42 9.23
C VAL A 16 -39.46 19.79 8.68
N ILE A 17 -39.34 20.87 7.95
CA ILE A 17 -38.03 21.31 7.44
C ILE A 17 -37.09 21.70 8.58
N GLY A 18 -37.59 22.30 9.67
CA GLY A 18 -36.81 22.62 10.86
C GLY A 18 -36.21 21.36 11.51
N ILE A 19 -36.99 20.29 11.65
CA ILE A 19 -36.54 19.00 12.20
C ILE A 19 -35.52 18.35 11.26
N ILE A 20 -35.76 18.33 9.95
CA ILE A 20 -34.83 17.77 8.97
C ILE A 20 -33.51 18.53 9.00
N ALA A 21 -33.52 19.86 9.05
CA ALA A 21 -32.32 20.69 9.12
C ALA A 21 -31.52 20.39 10.40
N LEU A 22 -32.19 20.25 11.55
CA LEU A 22 -31.55 19.89 12.82
C LEU A 22 -30.89 18.52 12.75
N LEU A 23 -31.61 17.51 12.26
CA LEU A 23 -31.09 16.15 12.14
C LEU A 23 -29.91 16.06 11.18
N THR A 24 -30.01 16.74 10.02
CA THR A 24 -28.92 16.78 9.03
C THR A 24 -27.67 17.45 9.60
N GLY A 25 -27.84 18.52 10.38
CA GLY A 25 -26.71 19.22 11.03
C GLY A 25 -25.95 18.34 12.04
N LEU A 26 -26.65 17.44 12.74
CA LEU A 26 -26.03 16.51 13.69
C LEU A 26 -25.35 15.31 12.99
N ILE A 27 -25.88 14.85 11.85
CA ILE A 27 -25.37 13.67 11.13
C ILE A 27 -24.09 13.99 10.33
N MET A 28 -23.94 15.19 9.79
CA MET A 28 -22.81 15.56 8.91
C MET A 28 -21.42 15.31 9.52
N PRO A 29 -21.10 15.72 10.76
CA PRO A 29 -19.79 15.47 11.36
C PRO A 29 -19.53 13.98 11.60
N ALA A 30 -20.55 13.21 12.01
CA ALA A 30 -20.44 11.78 12.20
C ALA A 30 -20.17 11.04 10.89
N PHE A 31 -20.78 11.45 9.80
CA PHE A 31 -20.59 10.86 8.47
C PHE A 31 -19.15 10.98 7.96
N LYS A 32 -18.48 12.11 8.19
CA LYS A 32 -17.07 12.30 7.83
C LYS A 32 -16.15 11.32 8.56
N MET A 33 -16.39 11.12 9.86
CA MET A 33 -15.60 10.18 10.66
C MET A 33 -15.78 8.73 10.19
N VAL A 34 -17.01 8.29 9.94
CA VAL A 34 -17.32 6.94 9.45
C VAL A 34 -16.69 6.71 8.07
N LYS A 35 -16.73 7.70 7.18
CA LYS A 35 -16.13 7.61 5.85
C LYS A 35 -14.60 7.45 5.94
N SER A 36 -13.91 8.20 6.79
CA SER A 36 -12.48 8.09 7.01
C SER A 36 -12.09 6.70 7.52
N GLU A 37 -12.83 6.17 8.51
CA GLU A 37 -12.57 4.84 9.06
C GLU A 37 -12.86 3.72 8.05
N SER A 38 -13.89 3.88 7.20
CA SER A 38 -14.16 2.97 6.09
C SER A 38 -12.99 2.92 5.10
N TYR A 39 -12.41 4.06 4.76
CA TYR A 39 -11.25 4.13 3.87
C TYR A 39 -10.02 3.46 4.49
N ASN A 40 -9.78 3.69 5.79
CA ASN A 40 -8.71 3.04 6.55
C ASN A 40 -8.85 1.51 6.53
N THR A 41 -10.05 1.00 6.83
CA THR A 41 -10.34 -0.44 6.81
C THR A 41 -10.14 -1.05 5.42
N ASN A 42 -10.57 -0.37 4.37
CA ASN A 42 -10.40 -0.83 3.00
C ASN A 42 -8.91 -0.82 2.58
N CYS A 43 -8.13 0.20 2.98
CA CYS A 43 -6.69 0.24 2.76
C CYS A 43 -5.98 -0.95 3.41
N LEU A 44 -6.29 -1.26 4.68
CA LEU A 44 -5.75 -2.44 5.37
C LEU A 44 -6.15 -3.76 4.68
N SER A 45 -7.36 -3.83 4.12
CA SER A 45 -7.81 -4.99 3.34
C SER A 45 -7.02 -5.13 2.03
N ASN A 46 -6.78 -4.02 1.32
CA ASN A 46 -5.99 -4.00 0.09
C ASN A 46 -4.54 -4.44 0.36
N LEU A 47 -3.92 -3.95 1.44
CA LEU A 47 -2.57 -4.36 1.85
C LEU A 47 -2.49 -5.87 2.10
N ARG A 48 -3.47 -6.47 2.79
CA ARG A 48 -3.53 -7.92 3.01
C ARG A 48 -3.69 -8.71 1.71
N GLN A 49 -4.51 -8.23 0.79
CA GLN A 49 -4.69 -8.84 -0.52
C GLN A 49 -3.39 -8.81 -1.33
N ASN A 50 -2.74 -7.66 -1.40
CA ASN A 50 -1.45 -7.52 -2.07
C ASN A 50 -0.36 -8.38 -1.44
N PHE A 51 -0.37 -8.54 -0.11
CA PHE A 51 0.53 -9.46 0.60
C PHE A 51 0.27 -10.92 0.22
N THR A 52 -0.99 -11.33 0.07
CA THR A 52 -1.33 -12.70 -0.38
C THR A 52 -0.79 -12.97 -1.80
N VAL A 53 -0.88 -11.99 -2.68
CA VAL A 53 -0.31 -12.07 -4.03
C VAL A 53 1.22 -12.15 -3.98
N TRP A 54 1.86 -11.36 -3.13
CA TRP A 54 3.29 -11.40 -2.87
C TRP A 54 3.75 -12.77 -2.35
N GLN A 55 3.02 -13.38 -1.42
CA GLN A 55 3.28 -14.75 -0.94
C GLN A 55 3.13 -15.80 -2.05
N SER A 56 2.15 -15.62 -2.94
CA SER A 56 1.95 -16.51 -4.09
C SER A 56 3.16 -16.48 -5.02
N TYR A 57 3.74 -15.30 -5.26
CA TYR A 57 4.98 -15.15 -6.00
C TYR A 57 6.13 -15.92 -5.34
N GLN A 58 6.34 -15.77 -4.03
CA GLN A 58 7.39 -16.48 -3.30
C GLN A 58 7.24 -18.01 -3.40
N THR A 59 6.00 -18.50 -3.27
CA THR A 59 5.71 -19.94 -3.37
C THR A 59 6.16 -20.50 -4.73
N VAL A 60 5.86 -19.80 -5.82
CA VAL A 60 6.26 -20.21 -7.18
C VAL A 60 7.76 -20.05 -7.40
N ASN A 61 8.39 -19.04 -6.80
CA ASN A 61 9.80 -18.72 -6.99
C ASN A 61 10.71 -19.26 -5.87
N LYS A 62 10.33 -20.37 -5.21
CA LYS A 62 11.16 -21.07 -4.22
C LYS A 62 11.63 -20.19 -3.05
N GLY A 63 10.78 -19.28 -2.58
CA GLY A 63 11.06 -18.38 -1.47
C GLY A 63 11.84 -17.11 -1.85
N VAL A 64 12.16 -16.92 -3.12
CA VAL A 64 12.81 -15.68 -3.58
C VAL A 64 11.83 -14.52 -3.53
N LEU A 65 12.25 -13.40 -2.92
CA LEU A 65 11.45 -12.17 -2.91
C LEU A 65 11.29 -11.58 -4.32
N PRO A 66 10.17 -10.91 -4.59
CA PRO A 66 10.03 -10.09 -5.81
C PRO A 66 10.98 -8.88 -5.74
N MET A 67 12.17 -9.01 -6.31
CA MET A 67 13.16 -7.94 -6.33
C MET A 67 12.90 -7.02 -7.52
N CYS A 68 12.28 -5.88 -7.24
CA CYS A 68 11.91 -4.84 -8.20
C CYS A 68 12.15 -3.45 -7.60
N GLU A 69 11.88 -2.41 -8.34
CA GLU A 69 11.85 -1.02 -7.88
C GLU A 69 10.81 -0.84 -6.76
N PHE A 70 11.04 0.11 -5.87
CA PHE A 70 10.16 0.38 -4.72
C PHE A 70 8.84 1.04 -5.14
N LEU A 71 8.82 1.77 -6.28
CA LEU A 71 7.64 2.32 -6.94
C LEU A 71 7.70 2.03 -8.43
N PRO A 72 6.57 1.74 -9.08
CA PRO A 72 6.46 1.67 -10.53
C PRO A 72 6.34 3.06 -11.17
N VAL A 73 6.28 3.10 -12.51
CA VAL A 73 6.01 4.30 -13.30
C VAL A 73 4.88 4.00 -14.27
N VAL A 74 3.93 4.91 -14.40
CA VAL A 74 2.86 4.82 -15.41
C VAL A 74 3.38 5.37 -16.73
N THR A 75 3.32 4.55 -17.77
CA THR A 75 3.70 4.90 -19.15
C THR A 75 2.50 4.79 -20.08
N PRO A 76 2.55 5.31 -21.31
CA PRO A 76 1.50 5.09 -22.29
C PRO A 76 1.24 3.60 -22.62
N GLN A 77 2.20 2.73 -22.32
CA GLN A 77 2.13 1.28 -22.52
C GLN A 77 1.53 0.53 -21.31
N GLY A 78 1.41 1.20 -20.18
CA GLY A 78 0.89 0.64 -18.93
C GLY A 78 1.77 0.95 -17.73
N ILE A 79 1.64 0.16 -16.67
CA ILE A 79 2.45 0.29 -15.45
C ILE A 79 3.73 -0.52 -15.63
N GLU A 80 4.87 0.14 -15.57
CA GLU A 80 6.19 -0.45 -15.72
C GLU A 80 7.01 -0.39 -14.42
N GLY A 81 7.85 -1.41 -14.21
CA GLY A 81 8.63 -1.54 -12.96
C GLY A 81 7.76 -1.84 -11.75
N GLY A 82 8.36 -1.82 -10.58
CA GLY A 82 7.69 -2.00 -9.29
C GLY A 82 6.95 -3.32 -9.09
N LEU A 83 6.32 -3.42 -7.93
CA LEU A 83 5.64 -4.65 -7.51
C LEU A 83 4.39 -4.97 -8.35
N PRO A 84 3.51 -4.01 -8.71
CA PRO A 84 2.33 -4.29 -9.53
C PRO A 84 2.65 -4.94 -10.87
N ASN A 85 3.68 -4.45 -11.56
CA ASN A 85 4.11 -5.01 -12.84
C ASN A 85 4.71 -6.41 -12.67
N LEU A 86 5.60 -6.60 -11.71
CA LEU A 86 6.25 -7.89 -11.45
C LEU A 86 5.24 -8.99 -11.06
N LEU A 87 4.21 -8.63 -10.32
CA LEU A 87 3.15 -9.54 -9.89
C LEU A 87 1.97 -9.64 -10.88
N SER A 88 2.06 -9.06 -12.07
CA SER A 88 0.98 -9.00 -13.07
C SER A 88 0.42 -10.36 -13.49
N LYS A 89 1.20 -11.44 -13.34
CA LYS A 89 0.75 -12.83 -13.58
C LYS A 89 -0.23 -13.35 -12.50
N PHE A 90 -0.23 -12.76 -11.31
CA PHE A 90 -1.06 -13.18 -10.18
C PHE A 90 -2.22 -12.20 -9.96
N GLN A 91 -2.02 -10.92 -10.25
CA GLN A 91 -2.98 -9.85 -10.09
C GLN A 91 -2.71 -8.75 -11.13
N PRO A 92 -3.72 -8.26 -11.87
CA PRO A 92 -3.51 -7.19 -12.84
C PRO A 92 -2.78 -5.98 -12.22
N ALA A 93 -1.84 -5.41 -12.97
CA ALA A 93 -1.03 -4.28 -12.49
C ALA A 93 -1.88 -3.03 -12.22
N ASP A 94 -3.00 -2.87 -12.96
CA ASP A 94 -3.99 -1.80 -12.82
C ASP A 94 -5.12 -2.14 -11.83
N SER A 95 -4.98 -3.20 -11.03
CA SER A 95 -5.98 -3.57 -10.04
C SER A 95 -6.17 -2.46 -9.00
N ARG A 96 -7.43 -2.17 -8.66
CA ARG A 96 -7.77 -1.19 -7.61
C ARG A 96 -7.21 -1.53 -6.23
N THR A 97 -6.80 -2.75 -6.00
CA THR A 97 -6.16 -3.15 -4.74
C THR A 97 -4.78 -2.53 -4.55
N TRP A 98 -4.14 -2.05 -5.63
CA TRP A 98 -2.90 -1.27 -5.55
C TRP A 98 -3.13 0.19 -5.14
N LEU A 99 -4.39 0.63 -5.04
CA LEU A 99 -4.75 2.00 -4.69
C LEU A 99 -5.45 2.04 -3.33
N CYS A 100 -5.05 2.97 -2.47
CA CYS A 100 -5.76 3.27 -1.24
C CYS A 100 -7.02 4.10 -1.56
N PRO A 101 -8.21 3.75 -1.03
CA PRO A 101 -9.44 4.53 -1.28
C PRO A 101 -9.41 5.96 -0.73
N ALA A 102 -8.47 6.26 0.15
CA ALA A 102 -8.24 7.60 0.69
C ALA A 102 -7.18 8.39 -0.12
N ASP A 103 -6.69 7.79 -1.21
CA ASP A 103 -5.68 8.42 -2.05
C ASP A 103 -6.33 9.46 -2.97
N ASP A 104 -5.98 10.70 -2.80
CA ASP A 104 -6.33 11.85 -3.63
C ASP A 104 -5.09 12.52 -4.24
N ASP A 105 -3.93 11.89 -4.10
CA ASP A 105 -2.65 12.39 -4.56
C ASP A 105 -2.42 12.16 -6.06
N THR A 106 -1.68 13.08 -6.66
CA THR A 106 -1.19 12.93 -8.05
C THR A 106 -0.12 11.84 -8.17
N GLU A 107 0.58 11.51 -7.06
CA GLU A 107 1.63 10.48 -7.03
C GLU A 107 1.12 9.11 -7.46
N SER A 108 -0.06 8.70 -7.01
CA SER A 108 -0.65 7.42 -7.42
C SER A 108 -1.06 7.39 -8.90
N THR A 109 -1.31 8.55 -9.50
CA THR A 109 -1.56 8.68 -10.94
C THR A 109 -0.28 8.46 -11.75
N GLU A 110 0.87 8.89 -11.21
CA GLU A 110 2.18 8.74 -11.86
C GLU A 110 2.79 7.35 -11.63
N THR A 111 2.50 6.75 -10.48
CA THR A 111 3.06 5.44 -10.11
C THR A 111 2.10 4.27 -10.32
N GLY A 112 0.80 4.50 -10.41
CA GLY A 112 -0.22 3.44 -10.47
C GLY A 112 -0.42 2.67 -9.17
N THR A 113 0.18 3.12 -8.06
CA THR A 113 0.04 2.51 -6.74
C THR A 113 0.11 3.56 -5.63
N SER A 114 -0.64 3.33 -4.56
CA SER A 114 -0.58 4.12 -3.32
C SER A 114 0.42 3.53 -2.30
N TYR A 115 1.13 2.46 -2.66
CA TYR A 115 1.95 1.69 -1.72
C TYR A 115 3.40 1.62 -2.15
N THR A 116 4.30 1.89 -1.20
CA THR A 116 5.75 1.71 -1.37
C THR A 116 6.15 0.29 -0.99
N TYR A 117 6.96 -0.36 -1.83
CA TYR A 117 7.53 -1.67 -1.58
C TYR A 117 8.90 -1.52 -0.90
N LEU A 118 8.97 -1.70 0.42
CA LEU A 118 10.20 -1.50 1.18
C LEU A 118 11.37 -2.40 0.76
N PRO A 119 11.19 -3.70 0.48
CA PRO A 119 12.30 -4.52 0.00
C PRO A 119 12.94 -3.98 -1.27
N GLY A 120 12.16 -3.36 -2.17
CA GLY A 120 12.65 -2.69 -3.36
C GLY A 120 13.51 -1.46 -3.07
N LEU A 121 13.28 -0.78 -1.94
CA LEU A 121 14.10 0.34 -1.49
C LEU A 121 15.36 -0.15 -0.77
N ILE A 122 15.19 -1.09 0.17
CA ILE A 122 16.27 -1.60 1.05
C ILE A 122 17.37 -2.31 0.23
N ARG A 123 17.01 -2.95 -0.88
CA ARG A 123 18.00 -3.64 -1.75
C ARG A 123 19.15 -2.72 -2.20
N PHE A 124 18.91 -1.42 -2.29
CA PHE A 124 19.93 -0.44 -2.69
C PHE A 124 20.84 0.01 -1.54
N SER A 125 20.66 -0.51 -0.33
CA SER A 125 21.55 -0.17 0.78
C SER A 125 22.99 -0.59 0.48
N PRO A 126 24.00 0.22 0.87
CA PRO A 126 25.42 -0.07 0.59
C PRO A 126 25.85 -1.45 1.10
N GLN A 127 25.35 -1.87 2.25
CA GLN A 127 25.68 -3.16 2.85
C GLN A 127 25.25 -4.34 1.97
N ILE A 128 24.01 -4.30 1.45
CA ILE A 128 23.49 -5.34 0.55
C ILE A 128 24.26 -5.34 -0.76
N GLN A 129 24.51 -4.17 -1.36
CA GLN A 129 25.21 -4.06 -2.61
C GLN A 129 26.67 -4.53 -2.52
N MET A 130 27.36 -4.30 -1.41
CA MET A 130 28.70 -4.82 -1.18
C MET A 130 28.72 -6.36 -1.10
N GLU A 131 27.78 -6.97 -0.40
CA GLU A 131 27.66 -8.44 -0.34
C GLU A 131 27.35 -9.03 -1.72
N VAL A 132 26.45 -8.43 -2.46
CA VAL A 132 26.12 -8.83 -3.83
C VAL A 132 27.37 -8.75 -4.73
N LEU A 133 28.13 -7.67 -4.64
CA LEU A 133 29.38 -7.51 -5.40
C LEU A 133 30.38 -8.64 -5.07
N GLN A 134 30.57 -8.96 -3.81
CA GLN A 134 31.47 -10.06 -3.41
C GLN A 134 31.02 -11.39 -4.02
N VAL A 135 29.72 -11.70 -3.99
CA VAL A 135 29.20 -12.93 -4.62
C VAL A 135 29.45 -12.93 -6.12
N LEU A 136 29.23 -11.81 -6.80
CA LEU A 136 29.44 -11.70 -8.25
C LEU A 136 30.91 -11.81 -8.65
N LEU A 137 31.84 -11.28 -7.84
CA LEU A 137 33.27 -11.38 -8.07
C LEU A 137 33.79 -12.82 -7.88
N ASN A 138 33.16 -13.60 -7.01
CA ASN A 138 33.50 -15.00 -6.78
C ASN A 138 32.91 -15.97 -7.81
N LEU A 139 32.07 -15.49 -8.74
CA LEU A 139 31.57 -16.33 -9.83
C LEU A 139 32.67 -16.60 -10.86
N PRO A 140 32.68 -17.79 -11.48
CA PRO A 140 33.59 -18.09 -12.57
C PRO A 140 33.53 -17.04 -13.69
N SER A 141 34.66 -16.74 -14.31
CA SER A 141 34.71 -15.79 -15.47
C SER A 141 33.84 -16.26 -16.64
N THR A 142 33.58 -17.57 -16.72
CA THR A 142 32.72 -18.21 -17.72
C THR A 142 31.23 -18.13 -17.38
N ALA A 143 30.85 -17.58 -16.22
CA ALA A 143 29.45 -17.46 -15.83
C ALA A 143 28.66 -16.58 -16.81
N SER A 144 27.57 -17.10 -17.33
CA SER A 144 26.66 -16.37 -18.22
C SER A 144 25.99 -15.20 -17.49
N GLU A 145 25.53 -14.22 -18.25
CA GLU A 145 24.79 -13.07 -17.72
C GLU A 145 23.55 -13.51 -16.90
N ARG A 146 22.83 -14.51 -17.40
CA ARG A 146 21.69 -15.10 -16.66
C ARG A 146 22.11 -15.71 -15.32
N GLN A 147 23.26 -16.37 -15.24
CA GLN A 147 23.76 -16.91 -13.96
C GLN A 147 24.12 -15.79 -12.99
N ARG A 148 24.75 -14.72 -13.48
CA ARG A 148 25.10 -13.55 -12.69
C ARG A 148 23.85 -12.85 -12.15
N GLU A 149 22.85 -12.64 -12.99
CA GLU A 149 21.58 -12.04 -12.59
C GLU A 149 20.83 -12.91 -11.58
N THR A 150 20.78 -14.24 -11.78
CA THR A 150 20.18 -15.15 -10.82
C THR A 150 20.88 -15.10 -9.45
N ALA A 151 22.22 -15.11 -9.45
CA ALA A 151 23.00 -15.03 -8.22
C ALA A 151 22.78 -13.71 -7.49
N ARG A 152 22.72 -12.60 -8.24
CA ARG A 152 22.38 -11.28 -7.72
C ARG A 152 21.01 -11.27 -7.03
N LEU A 153 19.96 -11.63 -7.75
CA LEU A 153 18.59 -11.63 -7.22
C LEU A 153 18.41 -12.54 -6.00
N GLN A 154 19.02 -13.72 -6.01
CA GLN A 154 18.99 -14.63 -4.87
C GLN A 154 19.73 -14.06 -3.66
N THR A 155 20.86 -13.41 -3.86
CA THR A 155 21.65 -12.81 -2.79
C THR A 155 20.92 -11.59 -2.21
N GLU A 156 20.43 -10.68 -3.05
CA GLU A 156 19.59 -9.55 -2.62
C GLU A 156 18.39 -10.03 -1.80
N SER A 157 17.63 -11.00 -2.35
CA SER A 157 16.46 -11.55 -1.68
C SER A 157 16.81 -12.14 -0.30
N LYS A 158 17.88 -12.93 -0.21
CA LYS A 158 18.31 -13.56 1.05
C LYS A 158 18.75 -12.55 2.10
N LEU A 159 19.43 -11.49 1.70
CA LEU A 159 19.88 -10.46 2.62
C LEU A 159 18.71 -9.57 3.09
N VAL A 160 17.85 -9.19 2.16
CA VAL A 160 16.66 -8.38 2.47
C VAL A 160 15.73 -9.14 3.42
N ILE A 161 15.38 -10.41 3.14
CA ILE A 161 14.45 -11.15 4.01
C ILE A 161 14.99 -11.30 5.44
N ARG A 162 16.30 -11.47 5.61
CA ARG A 162 16.93 -11.54 6.94
C ARG A 162 16.73 -10.26 7.76
N LEU A 163 16.69 -9.09 7.12
CA LEU A 163 16.43 -7.83 7.81
C LEU A 163 15.00 -7.80 8.36
N PHE A 164 14.03 -8.29 7.58
CA PHE A 164 12.64 -8.39 8.03
C PHE A 164 12.41 -9.49 9.08
N GLU A 165 13.09 -10.65 8.95
CA GLU A 165 13.03 -11.72 9.94
C GLU A 165 13.66 -11.33 11.28
N ASN A 166 14.75 -10.54 11.25
CA ASN A 166 15.43 -10.04 12.44
C ASN A 166 14.74 -8.82 13.07
N ASP A 167 13.71 -8.27 12.43
CA ASP A 167 12.92 -7.17 12.98
C ASP A 167 11.97 -7.66 14.08
N SER A 168 12.55 -7.97 15.25
CA SER A 168 11.80 -8.44 16.43
C SER A 168 10.74 -7.46 16.93
N LYS A 169 10.81 -6.19 16.52
CA LYS A 169 9.86 -5.14 16.90
C LYS A 169 8.74 -4.95 15.88
N GLY A 170 8.82 -5.59 14.71
CA GLY A 170 7.86 -5.43 13.63
C GLY A 170 7.78 -3.97 13.16
N LEU A 171 8.93 -3.32 12.99
CA LEU A 171 9.04 -1.92 12.59
C LEU A 171 8.99 -1.75 11.07
N PHE A 172 9.42 -2.78 10.33
CA PHE A 172 9.56 -2.73 8.88
C PHE A 172 8.39 -3.44 8.17
N PRO A 173 7.42 -2.69 7.62
CA PRO A 173 6.39 -3.28 6.77
C PRO A 173 7.00 -3.68 5.40
N ILE A 174 6.45 -4.72 4.77
CA ILE A 174 6.81 -5.10 3.40
C ILE A 174 6.23 -4.13 2.39
N LEU A 175 4.95 -3.77 2.58
CA LEU A 175 4.24 -2.72 1.85
C LEU A 175 3.69 -1.71 2.83
N MET A 176 3.74 -0.45 2.49
CA MET A 176 3.17 0.63 3.31
C MET A 176 2.60 1.73 2.43
N ASP A 177 1.70 2.53 2.99
CA ASP A 177 1.23 3.75 2.34
C ASP A 177 2.43 4.66 2.00
N SER A 178 2.51 5.13 0.75
CA SER A 178 3.59 6.02 0.30
C SER A 178 3.48 7.42 0.90
N ALA A 179 2.27 7.83 1.31
CA ALA A 179 2.00 9.12 1.95
C ALA A 179 1.04 8.99 3.15
N ASP A 180 0.85 10.08 3.87
CA ASP A 180 -0.05 10.18 5.02
C ASP A 180 -1.51 10.33 4.54
N ARG A 181 -2.22 9.19 4.35
CA ARG A 181 -3.57 9.15 3.75
C ARG A 181 -4.71 8.98 4.74
N HIS A 182 -4.42 8.76 6.01
CA HIS A 182 -5.44 8.49 7.03
C HIS A 182 -5.43 9.57 8.13
N PRO A 183 -5.73 10.84 7.81
CA PRO A 183 -5.78 11.92 8.79
C PRO A 183 -6.88 11.64 9.81
N GLY A 184 -6.58 11.84 11.09
CA GLY A 184 -7.49 11.56 12.21
C GLY A 184 -7.24 10.21 12.89
N THR A 185 -6.41 9.35 12.33
CA THR A 185 -5.82 8.21 13.04
C THR A 185 -4.57 8.65 13.79
N ARG A 186 -4.20 7.90 14.86
CA ARG A 186 -2.99 8.21 15.65
C ARG A 186 -1.70 8.10 14.81
N VAL A 187 -1.74 7.31 13.75
CA VAL A 187 -0.65 7.08 12.81
C VAL A 187 -1.26 7.10 11.41
N PRO A 188 -0.89 8.06 10.54
CA PRO A 188 -1.59 8.33 9.30
C PRO A 188 -1.26 7.36 8.15
N ARG A 189 -0.37 6.38 8.36
CA ARG A 189 0.02 5.38 7.37
C ARG A 189 -0.29 3.98 7.83
N ASN A 190 -0.65 3.13 6.90
CA ASN A 190 -0.82 1.70 7.10
C ASN A 190 0.31 0.91 6.44
N GLY A 191 0.57 -0.29 6.95
CA GLY A 191 1.54 -1.20 6.34
C GLY A 191 1.18 -2.65 6.62
N VAL A 192 1.65 -3.56 5.77
CA VAL A 192 1.57 -5.00 5.97
C VAL A 192 2.97 -5.57 6.22
N TYR A 193 3.05 -6.45 7.20
CA TYR A 193 4.28 -7.00 7.74
C TYR A 193 4.52 -8.44 7.24
N LEU A 194 5.71 -8.98 7.53
CA LEU A 194 6.12 -10.33 7.08
C LEU A 194 5.18 -11.44 7.61
N ASP A 195 4.56 -11.24 8.76
CA ASP A 195 3.56 -12.15 9.34
C ASP A 195 2.17 -12.04 8.71
N GLY A 196 1.98 -11.17 7.70
CA GLY A 196 0.70 -10.88 7.06
C GLY A 196 -0.21 -9.94 7.83
N SER A 197 0.19 -9.47 9.01
CA SER A 197 -0.59 -8.48 9.76
C SER A 197 -0.55 -7.13 9.05
N ALA A 198 -1.74 -6.56 8.77
CA ALA A 198 -1.85 -5.20 8.27
C ALA A 198 -2.35 -4.29 9.40
N LYS A 199 -1.59 -3.24 9.69
CA LYS A 199 -1.84 -2.31 10.79
C LYS A 199 -1.25 -0.93 10.49
N ALA A 200 -1.64 0.07 11.29
CA ALA A 200 -1.00 1.38 11.27
C ALA A 200 0.51 1.25 11.57
N THR A 201 1.34 1.86 10.75
CA THR A 201 2.80 1.79 10.85
C THR A 201 3.39 3.10 11.36
N LYS A 202 4.26 3.01 12.36
CA LYS A 202 5.07 4.13 12.86
C LYS A 202 6.43 4.09 12.19
N VAL A 203 6.53 4.44 10.93
CA VAL A 203 7.84 4.72 10.35
C VAL A 203 8.17 6.17 10.70
N GLU A 204 8.83 6.38 11.84
CA GLU A 204 9.48 7.64 12.14
C GLU A 204 10.72 7.69 11.25
N TYR A 205 10.65 8.47 10.18
CA TYR A 205 11.87 8.96 9.54
C TYR A 205 12.45 9.98 10.51
N GLU A 206 13.43 9.60 11.32
CA GLU A 206 14.30 10.59 11.97
C GLU A 206 15.04 11.34 10.85
N THR A 207 14.44 12.41 10.39
CA THR A 207 15.16 13.48 9.69
C THR A 207 15.96 14.25 10.72
N SER A 208 16.96 13.61 11.32
CA SER A 208 18.03 14.32 11.99
C SER A 208 18.97 14.82 10.91
N VAL A 209 18.60 15.94 10.32
CA VAL A 209 19.53 16.84 9.63
C VAL A 209 19.73 18.00 10.61
N ASP A 210 20.68 17.85 11.52
CA ASP A 210 21.34 18.97 12.18
C ASP A 210 22.59 19.38 11.37
#